data_9b45a985f74b8ac981b538aef114839b
#
_entry.id   9b45a985f74b8ac981b538aef114839b
#
_cell.length_a   1.000
_cell.length_b   1.000
_cell.length_c   1.000
_cell.angle_alpha   90.00
_cell.angle_beta   90.00
_cell.angle_gamma   90.00
#
_symmetry.space_group_name_H-M   'P 1'
#
loop_
_entity.id
_entity.type
_entity.pdbx_description
1 polymer ?
#
loop_
_entity_poly.entity_id
_entity_poly.type
_entity_poly.pdbx_seq_one_letter_code
_entity_poly.pdbx_strand_id
1 'polypeptide(L)'
;MSFKGALAPGKVPMSCGLALATALLLANPDVALAASVDPATVPADLTGLAAEPLFVDIVSRSGRLKGVAEGWAASGAIHAPGFLTGNEWLNFRTEATALGELNMQGHLILKSRESEGDMACILRGLSDDLPTRLADMEAADSAGARDLALTELVHLFDDNVAVITSPAQTFPE
;
A
#
# COMPACT_ATOMS: atom_id res chain seq x y z
N MET A 1 -27.36 33.55 -38.17
CA MET A 1 -27.48 32.11 -37.89
C MET A 1 -26.83 31.86 -36.54
N SER A 2 -27.68 31.76 -35.49
CA SER A 2 -27.23 31.59 -34.09
C SER A 2 -27.15 30.13 -33.75
N PHE A 3 -25.97 29.66 -33.31
CA PHE A 3 -25.83 28.35 -32.68
C PHE A 3 -25.78 28.52 -31.14
N LYS A 4 -26.89 28.15 -30.52
CA LYS A 4 -27.01 27.99 -29.06
C LYS A 4 -26.59 26.58 -28.70
N GLY A 5 -25.36 26.39 -28.25
CA GLY A 5 -24.87 25.11 -27.69
C GLY A 5 -25.15 25.07 -26.20
N ALA A 6 -26.04 24.20 -25.76
CA ALA A 6 -26.30 23.92 -24.35
C ALA A 6 -25.17 23.06 -23.77
N LEU A 7 -24.44 23.58 -22.78
CA LEU A 7 -23.50 22.77 -21.94
C LEU A 7 -24.33 21.92 -20.98
N ALA A 8 -24.20 20.61 -21.10
CA ALA A 8 -24.66 19.67 -20.11
C ALA A 8 -23.71 19.70 -18.86
N PRO A 9 -24.23 19.56 -17.63
CA PRO A 9 -23.40 19.51 -16.44
C PRO A 9 -22.65 18.18 -16.40
N GLY A 10 -21.31 18.26 -16.64
CA GLY A 10 -20.40 17.14 -16.50
C GLY A 10 -20.32 16.70 -15.04
N LYS A 11 -20.60 15.43 -14.79
CA LYS A 11 -20.27 14.77 -13.52
C LYS A 11 -18.76 14.84 -13.34
N VAL A 12 -18.33 15.57 -12.32
CA VAL A 12 -16.91 15.63 -11.90
C VAL A 12 -16.58 14.27 -11.27
N PRO A 13 -15.60 13.51 -11.77
CA PRO A 13 -15.16 12.31 -11.08
C PRO A 13 -14.52 12.72 -9.76
N MET A 14 -14.98 12.13 -8.67
CA MET A 14 -14.34 12.25 -7.36
C MET A 14 -12.92 11.66 -7.47
N SER A 15 -11.93 12.52 -7.64
CA SER A 15 -10.53 12.13 -7.56
C SER A 15 -10.20 11.88 -6.10
N CYS A 16 -9.67 10.68 -5.78
CA CYS A 16 -8.98 10.44 -4.52
C CYS A 16 -7.75 11.36 -4.49
N GLY A 17 -7.87 12.53 -3.88
CA GLY A 17 -6.78 13.49 -3.75
C GLY A 17 -5.82 13.02 -2.65
N LEU A 18 -4.57 12.75 -3.03
CA LEU A 18 -3.49 12.46 -2.10
C LEU A 18 -3.07 13.78 -1.42
N ALA A 19 -3.43 13.96 -0.16
CA ALA A 19 -2.91 15.04 0.66
C ALA A 19 -1.62 14.56 1.36
N LEU A 20 -0.45 14.90 0.82
CA LEU A 20 0.82 14.75 1.51
C LEU A 20 0.93 15.81 2.61
N ALA A 21 0.72 15.43 3.86
CA ALA A 21 1.04 16.25 5.02
C ALA A 21 2.48 15.99 5.45
N THR A 22 3.41 16.87 5.08
CA THR A 22 4.78 16.89 5.62
C THR A 22 4.75 17.51 7.03
N ALA A 23 4.79 16.68 8.07
CA ALA A 23 5.00 17.12 9.44
C ALA A 23 6.51 17.22 9.75
N LEU A 24 7.05 18.45 9.86
CA LEU A 24 8.36 18.71 10.47
C LEU A 24 8.24 18.49 11.98
N LEU A 25 8.84 17.44 12.49
CA LEU A 25 9.03 17.22 13.93
C LEU A 25 10.36 17.86 14.35
N LEU A 26 10.25 19.00 15.03
CA LEU A 26 11.33 19.60 15.83
C LEU A 26 11.57 18.72 17.07
N ALA A 27 12.81 18.26 17.21
CA ALA A 27 13.26 17.45 18.31
C ALA A 27 13.18 18.20 19.65
N ASN A 28 12.47 17.63 20.64
CA ASN A 28 12.69 17.89 22.05
C ASN A 28 13.10 16.56 22.73
N PRO A 29 14.31 16.46 23.28
CA PRO A 29 14.71 15.32 24.11
C PRO A 29 14.30 15.61 25.55
N ASP A 30 13.23 15.06 26.00
CA ASP A 30 12.92 14.71 27.41
C ASP A 30 11.41 14.58 27.55
N VAL A 31 10.91 13.38 27.44
CA VAL A 31 9.88 12.77 28.29
C VAL A 31 9.78 11.30 27.93
N ALA A 32 10.55 10.46 28.58
CA ALA A 32 10.27 9.04 28.67
C ALA A 32 9.08 8.84 29.61
N LEU A 33 7.87 8.89 29.10
CA LEU A 33 6.71 8.26 29.72
C LEU A 33 6.36 7.05 28.88
N ALA A 34 6.75 5.87 29.36
CA ALA A 34 6.22 4.61 28.90
C ALA A 34 4.70 4.62 29.18
N ALA A 35 3.92 5.11 28.23
CA ALA A 35 2.52 4.82 28.18
C ALA A 35 2.40 3.34 27.83
N SER A 36 2.05 2.52 28.79
CA SER A 36 1.56 1.16 28.58
C SER A 36 0.37 1.29 27.65
N VAL A 37 0.56 1.00 26.37
CA VAL A 37 -0.57 0.87 25.44
C VAL A 37 -1.32 -0.37 25.86
N ASP A 38 -2.49 -0.14 26.46
CA ASP A 38 -3.44 -1.18 26.83
C ASP A 38 -3.87 -1.92 25.56
N PRO A 39 -3.68 -3.26 25.42
CA PRO A 39 -3.99 -3.97 24.19
C PRO A 39 -5.51 -4.12 23.92
N ALA A 40 -6.35 -3.34 24.58
CA ALA A 40 -7.78 -3.60 24.67
C ALA A 40 -8.69 -2.54 24.02
N THR A 41 -8.27 -1.88 22.93
CA THR A 41 -9.26 -1.08 22.17
C THR A 41 -8.95 -1.10 20.66
N VAL A 42 -8.98 -2.30 20.07
CA VAL A 42 -9.20 -2.43 18.63
C VAL A 42 -10.71 -2.19 18.43
N PRO A 43 -11.12 -1.17 17.65
CA PRO A 43 -12.54 -0.98 17.34
C PRO A 43 -13.12 -2.26 16.75
N ALA A 44 -14.27 -2.71 17.23
CA ALA A 44 -14.89 -3.99 16.91
C ALA A 44 -15.17 -4.19 15.40
N ASP A 45 -15.32 -3.10 14.63
CA ASP A 45 -15.58 -3.15 13.20
C ASP A 45 -14.37 -3.58 12.35
N LEU A 46 -13.17 -3.35 12.83
CA LEU A 46 -11.95 -3.66 12.09
C LEU A 46 -11.36 -5.03 12.43
N THR A 47 -11.67 -5.57 13.61
CA THR A 47 -11.45 -7.00 13.89
C THR A 47 -12.28 -7.88 12.94
N GLY A 48 -13.45 -7.42 12.49
CA GLY A 48 -14.27 -8.08 11.48
C GLY A 48 -13.59 -8.16 10.13
N LEU A 49 -13.14 -7.03 9.59
CA LEU A 49 -12.54 -6.95 8.26
C LEU A 49 -11.22 -7.73 8.15
N ALA A 50 -10.31 -7.52 9.11
CA ALA A 50 -9.03 -8.22 9.15
C ALA A 50 -9.16 -9.76 9.29
N ALA A 51 -10.33 -10.25 9.71
CA ALA A 51 -10.64 -11.68 9.77
C ALA A 51 -11.31 -12.23 8.51
N GLU A 52 -11.70 -11.39 7.56
CA GLU A 52 -12.30 -11.85 6.31
C GLU A 52 -11.25 -12.52 5.41
N PRO A 53 -11.58 -13.64 4.73
CA PRO A 53 -10.60 -14.44 4.00
C PRO A 53 -9.77 -13.66 2.97
N LEU A 54 -10.39 -12.70 2.26
CA LEU A 54 -9.68 -11.87 1.28
C LEU A 54 -8.62 -10.99 1.94
N PHE A 55 -8.98 -10.30 3.04
CA PHE A 55 -8.05 -9.40 3.73
C PHE A 55 -6.97 -10.17 4.50
N VAL A 56 -7.28 -11.35 5.01
CA VAL A 56 -6.28 -12.29 5.56
C VAL A 56 -5.27 -12.68 4.49
N ASP A 57 -5.71 -13.00 3.26
CA ASP A 57 -4.80 -13.35 2.16
C ASP A 57 -3.93 -12.15 1.73
N ILE A 58 -4.52 -10.95 1.61
CA ILE A 58 -3.75 -9.72 1.31
C ILE A 58 -2.66 -9.51 2.36
N VAL A 59 -2.97 -9.51 3.65
CA VAL A 59 -2.01 -9.30 4.75
C VAL A 59 -0.92 -10.37 4.75
N SER A 60 -1.32 -11.65 4.63
CA SER A 60 -0.38 -12.78 4.62
C SER A 60 0.57 -12.72 3.42
N ARG A 61 0.07 -12.39 2.24
CA ARG A 61 0.85 -12.29 1.01
C ARG A 61 1.80 -11.10 1.05
N SER A 62 1.32 -9.93 1.51
CA SER A 62 2.13 -8.74 1.71
C SER A 62 3.28 -8.99 2.68
N GLY A 63 3.01 -9.62 3.83
CA GLY A 63 4.04 -9.96 4.81
C GLY A 63 5.10 -10.92 4.26
N ARG A 64 4.71 -11.93 3.47
CA ARG A 64 5.68 -12.83 2.83
C ARG A 64 6.54 -12.11 1.78
N LEU A 65 5.94 -11.30 0.91
CA LEU A 65 6.66 -10.52 -0.11
C LEU A 65 7.61 -9.52 0.52
N LYS A 66 7.17 -8.82 1.57
CA LYS A 66 8.02 -7.94 2.38
C LYS A 66 9.24 -8.69 2.91
N GLY A 67 9.05 -9.85 3.57
CA GLY A 67 10.14 -10.64 4.11
C GLY A 67 11.14 -11.12 3.06
N VAL A 68 10.68 -11.47 1.86
CA VAL A 68 11.56 -11.83 0.73
C VAL A 68 12.38 -10.61 0.28
N ALA A 69 11.74 -9.45 0.09
CA ALA A 69 12.41 -8.22 -0.33
C ALA A 69 13.45 -7.75 0.70
N GLU A 70 13.12 -7.77 1.99
CA GLU A 70 14.05 -7.48 3.08
C GLU A 70 15.23 -8.45 3.12
N GLY A 71 15.01 -9.75 2.87
CA GLY A 71 16.05 -10.74 2.75
C GLY A 71 17.01 -10.45 1.58
N TRP A 72 16.50 -10.00 0.45
CA TRP A 72 17.34 -9.60 -0.68
C TRP A 72 18.13 -8.32 -0.39
N ALA A 73 17.53 -7.35 0.30
CA ALA A 73 18.23 -6.15 0.75
C ALA A 73 19.39 -6.50 1.69
N ALA A 74 19.14 -7.35 2.69
CA ALA A 74 20.14 -7.75 3.68
C ALA A 74 21.30 -8.58 3.09
N SER A 75 21.01 -9.42 2.08
CA SER A 75 22.01 -10.26 1.42
C SER A 75 22.73 -9.59 0.25
N GLY A 76 22.20 -8.47 -0.26
CA GLY A 76 22.68 -7.83 -1.50
C GLY A 76 22.38 -8.64 -2.77
N ALA A 77 21.51 -9.64 -2.69
CA ALA A 77 21.17 -10.53 -3.82
C ALA A 77 20.71 -9.80 -5.06
N ILE A 78 20.04 -8.65 -4.89
CA ILE A 78 19.56 -7.80 -6.00
C ILE A 78 20.66 -7.27 -6.90
N HIS A 79 21.92 -7.26 -6.45
CA HIS A 79 23.07 -6.81 -7.22
C HIS A 79 23.73 -7.93 -8.03
N ALA A 80 23.30 -9.18 -7.83
CA ALA A 80 23.87 -10.32 -8.56
C ALA A 80 23.55 -10.21 -10.07
N PRO A 81 24.52 -10.53 -10.95
CA PRO A 81 24.26 -10.62 -12.39
C PRO A 81 23.11 -11.58 -12.68
N GLY A 82 22.14 -11.15 -13.47
CA GLY A 82 21.00 -11.99 -13.85
C GLY A 82 19.90 -12.12 -12.79
N PHE A 83 19.95 -11.38 -11.67
CA PHE A 83 18.91 -11.42 -10.62
C PHE A 83 17.51 -11.25 -11.21
N LEU A 84 17.28 -10.20 -12.03
CA LEU A 84 15.97 -9.90 -12.63
C LEU A 84 15.49 -10.93 -13.65
N THR A 85 16.34 -11.82 -14.11
CA THR A 85 15.99 -12.95 -15.00
C THR A 85 15.92 -14.28 -14.26
N GLY A 86 16.27 -14.30 -12.97
CA GLY A 86 16.21 -15.47 -12.12
C GLY A 86 14.79 -15.85 -11.70
N ASN A 87 14.58 -17.14 -11.45
CA ASN A 87 13.27 -17.65 -11.06
C ASN A 87 12.73 -17.03 -9.77
N GLU A 88 13.60 -16.62 -8.85
CA GLU A 88 13.18 -16.00 -7.60
C GLU A 88 12.49 -14.65 -7.85
N TRP A 89 13.10 -13.79 -8.69
CA TRP A 89 12.49 -12.53 -9.09
C TRP A 89 11.19 -12.76 -9.89
N LEU A 90 11.19 -13.67 -10.85
CA LEU A 90 10.01 -13.95 -11.68
C LEU A 90 8.83 -14.45 -10.84
N ASN A 91 9.08 -15.32 -9.87
CA ASN A 91 8.05 -15.77 -8.94
C ASN A 91 7.56 -14.64 -8.04
N PHE A 92 8.47 -13.86 -7.47
CA PHE A 92 8.13 -12.69 -6.65
C PHE A 92 7.25 -11.70 -7.42
N ARG A 93 7.63 -11.36 -8.64
CA ARG A 93 6.84 -10.48 -9.52
C ARG A 93 5.44 -11.03 -9.76
N THR A 94 5.32 -12.32 -10.02
CA THR A 94 4.02 -12.98 -10.22
C THR A 94 3.15 -12.88 -8.95
N GLU A 95 3.71 -13.16 -7.79
CA GLU A 95 3.01 -13.06 -6.50
C GLU A 95 2.61 -11.61 -6.16
N ALA A 96 3.49 -10.65 -6.44
CA ALA A 96 3.19 -9.23 -6.23
C ALA A 96 2.09 -8.73 -7.18
N THR A 97 2.11 -9.18 -8.45
CA THR A 97 1.03 -8.86 -9.40
C THR A 97 -0.32 -9.41 -8.91
N ALA A 98 -0.35 -10.66 -8.43
CA ALA A 98 -1.54 -11.26 -7.87
C ALA A 98 -2.03 -10.51 -6.60
N LEU A 99 -1.12 -9.96 -5.78
CA LEU A 99 -1.49 -9.11 -4.65
C LEU A 99 -2.18 -7.81 -5.14
N GLY A 100 -1.71 -7.19 -6.22
CA GLY A 100 -2.37 -6.03 -6.82
C GLY A 100 -3.82 -6.33 -7.23
N GLU A 101 -4.06 -7.52 -7.80
CA GLU A 101 -5.40 -7.97 -8.16
C GLU A 101 -6.30 -8.16 -6.92
N LEU A 102 -5.75 -8.72 -5.82
CA LEU A 102 -6.48 -8.86 -4.55
C LEU A 102 -6.81 -7.49 -3.94
N ASN A 103 -5.89 -6.51 -3.99
CA ASN A 103 -6.15 -5.14 -3.54
C ASN A 103 -7.30 -4.50 -4.33
N MET A 104 -7.34 -4.69 -5.66
CA MET A 104 -8.45 -4.21 -6.47
C MET A 104 -9.77 -4.88 -6.10
N GLN A 105 -9.77 -6.20 -5.82
CA GLN A 105 -10.96 -6.89 -5.32
C GLN A 105 -11.41 -6.32 -3.96
N GLY A 106 -10.48 -6.09 -3.04
CA GLY A 106 -10.72 -5.44 -1.75
C GLY A 106 -11.36 -4.06 -1.93
N HIS A 107 -10.79 -3.22 -2.81
CA HIS A 107 -11.37 -1.94 -3.18
C HIS A 107 -12.84 -2.06 -3.61
N LEU A 108 -13.15 -2.97 -4.53
CA LEU A 108 -14.51 -3.13 -5.05
C LEU A 108 -15.51 -3.58 -3.97
N ILE A 109 -15.09 -4.49 -3.09
CA ILE A 109 -15.91 -4.98 -1.98
C ILE A 109 -16.18 -3.84 -0.99
N LEU A 110 -15.17 -3.11 -0.54
CA LEU A 110 -15.33 -2.01 0.42
C LEU A 110 -16.16 -0.87 -0.17
N LYS A 111 -15.94 -0.54 -1.43
CA LYS A 111 -16.74 0.47 -2.14
C LYS A 111 -18.23 0.13 -2.17
N SER A 112 -18.58 -1.16 -2.24
CA SER A 112 -19.98 -1.60 -2.21
C SER A 112 -20.63 -1.49 -0.84
N ARG A 113 -19.83 -1.35 0.24
CA ARG A 113 -20.31 -1.27 1.64
C ARG A 113 -20.59 0.17 2.10
N GLU A 114 -20.25 1.18 1.30
CA GLU A 114 -20.47 2.63 1.54
C GLU A 114 -19.83 3.21 2.82
N SER A 115 -19.42 2.39 3.76
CA SER A 115 -18.92 2.80 5.10
C SER A 115 -17.40 2.93 5.21
N GLU A 116 -16.63 2.50 4.20
CA GLU A 116 -15.18 2.37 4.26
C GLU A 116 -14.47 3.01 3.05
N GLY A 117 -14.95 4.19 2.64
CA GLY A 117 -14.50 4.88 1.43
C GLY A 117 -12.99 5.16 1.38
N ASP A 118 -12.39 5.55 2.49
CA ASP A 118 -10.96 5.88 2.56
C ASP A 118 -10.10 4.63 2.38
N MET A 119 -10.42 3.53 3.05
CA MET A 119 -9.71 2.27 2.90
C MET A 119 -9.87 1.71 1.47
N ALA A 120 -11.06 1.81 0.89
CA ALA A 120 -11.29 1.42 -0.50
C ALA A 120 -10.38 2.20 -1.46
N CYS A 121 -10.23 3.52 -1.25
CA CYS A 121 -9.33 4.35 -2.05
C CYS A 121 -7.86 3.96 -1.88
N ILE A 122 -7.42 3.66 -0.65
CA ILE A 122 -6.04 3.23 -0.38
C ILE A 122 -5.75 1.90 -1.08
N LEU A 123 -6.61 0.89 -0.96
CA LEU A 123 -6.42 -0.40 -1.63
C LEU A 123 -6.35 -0.27 -3.15
N ARG A 124 -7.12 0.66 -3.73
CA ARG A 124 -7.00 0.98 -5.15
C ARG A 124 -5.62 1.58 -5.47
N GLY A 125 -5.16 2.56 -4.68
CA GLY A 125 -3.83 3.15 -4.84
C GLY A 125 -2.73 2.09 -4.79
N LEU A 126 -2.77 1.20 -3.79
CA LEU A 126 -1.83 0.09 -3.66
C LEU A 126 -1.87 -0.88 -4.85
N SER A 127 -3.06 -1.13 -5.41
CA SER A 127 -3.21 -1.92 -6.64
C SER A 127 -2.58 -1.26 -7.86
N ASP A 128 -2.76 0.06 -8.01
CA ASP A 128 -2.23 0.84 -9.13
C ASP A 128 -0.70 1.06 -9.01
N ASP A 129 -0.15 1.15 -7.80
CA ASP A 129 1.27 1.41 -7.53
C ASP A 129 2.14 0.17 -7.68
N LEU A 130 1.65 -1.03 -7.36
CA LEU A 130 2.44 -2.27 -7.42
C LEU A 130 3.10 -2.50 -8.79
N PRO A 131 2.38 -2.43 -9.94
CA PRO A 131 3.01 -2.59 -11.25
C PRO A 131 4.09 -1.53 -11.52
N THR A 132 3.88 -0.30 -11.05
CA THR A 132 4.85 0.79 -11.21
C THR A 132 6.13 0.49 -10.45
N ARG A 133 6.04 0.08 -9.17
CA ARG A 133 7.22 -0.26 -8.35
C ARG A 133 7.98 -1.49 -8.88
N LEU A 134 7.28 -2.47 -9.41
CA LEU A 134 7.91 -3.62 -10.08
C LEU A 134 8.67 -3.18 -11.35
N ALA A 135 8.08 -2.27 -12.13
CA ALA A 135 8.74 -1.71 -13.32
C ALA A 135 9.95 -0.84 -12.94
N ASP A 136 9.88 -0.05 -11.86
CA ASP A 136 11.01 0.73 -11.34
C ASP A 136 12.19 -0.18 -10.98
N MET A 137 11.92 -1.33 -10.35
CA MET A 137 12.95 -2.33 -10.04
C MET A 137 13.59 -2.92 -11.30
N GLU A 138 12.78 -3.19 -12.34
CA GLU A 138 13.27 -3.73 -13.62
C GLU A 138 14.05 -2.70 -14.45
N ALA A 139 13.69 -1.41 -14.33
CA ALA A 139 14.33 -0.32 -15.03
C ALA A 139 15.60 0.21 -14.34
N ALA A 140 15.85 -0.20 -13.07
CA ALA A 140 16.97 0.30 -12.28
C ALA A 140 18.32 -0.05 -12.92
N ASP A 141 19.04 0.96 -13.39
CA ASP A 141 20.32 0.86 -14.12
C ASP A 141 21.56 0.93 -13.24
N SER A 142 21.40 1.26 -11.97
CA SER A 142 22.48 1.39 -10.97
C SER A 142 22.16 0.65 -9.68
N ALA A 143 23.18 0.35 -8.88
CA ALA A 143 23.00 -0.28 -7.57
C ALA A 143 22.10 0.56 -6.67
N GLY A 144 22.35 1.87 -6.57
CA GLY A 144 21.55 2.76 -5.72
C GLY A 144 20.10 2.90 -6.19
N ALA A 145 19.84 2.91 -7.52
CA ALA A 145 18.47 2.92 -8.03
C ALA A 145 17.74 1.61 -7.69
N ARG A 146 18.45 0.50 -7.71
CA ARG A 146 17.89 -0.82 -7.37
C ARG A 146 17.58 -0.94 -5.87
N ASP A 147 18.47 -0.43 -5.01
CA ASP A 147 18.24 -0.37 -3.57
C ASP A 147 17.01 0.49 -3.23
N LEU A 148 16.89 1.65 -3.90
CA LEU A 148 15.72 2.53 -3.71
C LEU A 148 14.43 1.84 -4.16
N ALA A 149 14.41 1.26 -5.36
CA ALA A 149 13.23 0.58 -5.89
C ALA A 149 12.78 -0.59 -4.99
N LEU A 150 13.74 -1.36 -4.43
CA LEU A 150 13.44 -2.42 -3.47
C LEU A 150 12.87 -1.86 -2.16
N THR A 151 13.43 -0.75 -1.66
CA THR A 151 12.93 -0.08 -0.45
C THR A 151 11.49 0.38 -0.63
N GLU A 152 11.16 0.97 -1.78
CA GLU A 152 9.78 1.39 -2.11
C GLU A 152 8.81 0.21 -2.18
N LEU A 153 9.24 -0.94 -2.69
CA LEU A 153 8.44 -2.18 -2.65
C LEU A 153 8.18 -2.66 -1.21
N VAL A 154 9.20 -2.62 -0.35
CA VAL A 154 9.06 -2.98 1.07
C VAL A 154 8.04 -2.07 1.76
N HIS A 155 8.12 -0.76 1.53
CA HIS A 155 7.16 0.20 2.09
C HIS A 155 5.73 -0.08 1.59
N LEU A 156 5.56 -0.35 0.29
CA LEU A 156 4.27 -0.65 -0.28
C LEU A 156 3.62 -1.90 0.35
N PHE A 157 4.41 -2.95 0.62
CA PHE A 157 3.92 -4.14 1.31
C PHE A 157 3.59 -3.87 2.78
N ASP A 158 4.34 -2.99 3.44
CA ASP A 158 4.06 -2.58 4.82
C ASP A 158 2.75 -1.79 4.90
N ASP A 159 2.53 -0.88 3.96
CA ASP A 159 1.29 -0.11 3.84
C ASP A 159 0.08 -1.03 3.61
N ASN A 160 0.23 -2.09 2.80
CA ASN A 160 -0.80 -3.11 2.61
C ASN A 160 -1.20 -3.81 3.91
N VAL A 161 -0.23 -4.13 4.75
CA VAL A 161 -0.50 -4.73 6.07
C VAL A 161 -1.15 -3.69 6.98
N ALA A 162 -0.57 -2.49 7.06
CA ALA A 162 -0.99 -1.43 7.96
C ALA A 162 -2.44 -0.99 7.72
N VAL A 163 -2.84 -0.80 6.47
CA VAL A 163 -4.20 -0.33 6.12
C VAL A 163 -5.30 -1.28 6.57
N ILE A 164 -5.00 -2.58 6.63
CA ILE A 164 -5.98 -3.61 7.02
C ILE A 164 -5.94 -3.89 8.53
N THR A 165 -4.74 -3.85 9.13
CA THR A 165 -4.54 -4.25 10.53
C THR A 165 -4.53 -3.09 11.52
N SER A 166 -4.27 -1.86 11.04
CA SER A 166 -4.19 -0.66 11.86
C SER A 166 -5.20 0.38 11.37
N PRO A 167 -6.44 0.32 11.86
CA PRO A 167 -7.48 1.26 11.44
C PRO A 167 -7.08 2.70 11.70
N ALA A 168 -7.40 3.57 10.75
CA ALA A 168 -7.26 5.00 10.92
C ALA A 168 -7.97 5.44 12.22
N GLN A 169 -7.23 6.07 13.13
CA GLN A 169 -7.83 6.62 14.34
C GLN A 169 -8.76 7.75 13.91
N THR A 170 -10.06 7.57 14.15
CA THR A 170 -11.02 8.67 14.04
C THR A 170 -10.67 9.68 15.13
N PHE A 171 -10.13 10.83 14.75
CA PHE A 171 -9.97 11.94 15.66
C PHE A 171 -11.37 12.44 16.01
N PRO A 172 -11.74 12.48 17.30
CA PRO A 172 -13.00 13.11 17.71
C PRO A 172 -12.93 14.60 17.37
N GLU A 173 -13.95 15.09 16.63
CA GLU A 173 -14.14 16.52 16.39
C GLU A 173 -14.47 17.29 17.69
#